data_1bcc752c7478b9601ac8d21a4779b0b5
#
_entry.id   1bcc752c7478b9601ac8d21a4779b0b5
#
_cell.length_a   1.000
_cell.length_b   1.000
_cell.length_c   1.000
_cell.angle_alpha   90.00
_cell.angle_beta   90.00
_cell.angle_gamma   90.00
#
_symmetry.space_group_name_H-M   'P 1'
#
loop_
_entity.id
_entity.type
_entity.pdbx_description
1 polymer ?
#
loop_
_entity_poly.entity_id
_entity_poly.type
_entity_poly.pdbx_seq_one_letter_code
_entity_poly.pdbx_strand_id
1 'polypeptide(L)'
;MNDFPQPKFEVSETDVGERTRILDAAGEIHVGTAPAFSERLNAAIADGKTALVLDFSRVEFIDSTGLSVLLNGLRRLTRRKGSLVLV
;
A
#
# COMPACT_ATOMS: atom_id res chain seq x y z
N MET A 1 -29.95 -2.07 -1.98
CA MET A 1 -28.98 -2.01 -3.09
C MET A 1 -28.37 -0.64 -3.19
N ASN A 2 -27.10 -0.57 -3.42
CA ASN A 2 -26.42 0.71 -3.56
C ASN A 2 -26.28 1.05 -5.04
N ASP A 3 -26.99 2.08 -5.47
CA ASP A 3 -26.97 2.51 -6.88
C ASP A 3 -25.86 3.53 -7.17
N PHE A 4 -25.10 3.92 -6.16
CA PHE A 4 -24.05 4.92 -6.32
C PHE A 4 -22.70 4.24 -6.51
N PRO A 5 -21.88 4.77 -7.43
CA PRO A 5 -20.52 4.27 -7.55
C PRO A 5 -19.79 4.44 -6.22
N GLN A 6 -19.12 3.39 -5.80
CA GLN A 6 -18.27 3.45 -4.62
C GLN A 6 -16.82 3.65 -5.05
N PRO A 7 -16.05 4.45 -4.31
CA PRO A 7 -14.62 4.47 -4.55
C PRO A 7 -14.08 3.05 -4.40
N LYS A 8 -13.43 2.58 -5.42
CA LYS A 8 -12.89 1.23 -5.40
C LYS A 8 -11.43 1.30 -5.02
N PHE A 9 -11.09 0.55 -4.02
CA PHE A 9 -9.72 0.31 -3.66
C PHE A 9 -9.59 -1.16 -3.29
N GLU A 10 -8.70 -1.83 -3.99
CA GLU A 10 -8.41 -3.24 -3.71
C GLU A 10 -6.91 -3.40 -3.60
N VAL A 11 -6.48 -4.28 -2.72
CA VAL A 11 -5.08 -4.65 -2.64
C VAL A 11 -4.99 -6.14 -2.43
N SER A 12 -4.16 -6.78 -3.22
CA SER A 12 -3.81 -8.18 -3.04
C SER A 12 -2.35 -8.27 -2.65
N GLU A 13 -2.01 -9.33 -1.92
CA GLU A 13 -0.69 -9.49 -1.34
C GLU A 13 -0.11 -10.82 -1.74
N THR A 14 1.17 -10.82 -2.07
CA THR A 14 1.91 -12.02 -2.39
C THR A 14 3.26 -11.95 -1.68
N ASP A 15 3.56 -12.97 -0.90
CA ASP A 15 4.86 -13.06 -0.26
C ASP A 15 5.84 -13.81 -1.16
N VAL A 16 7.04 -13.27 -1.27
CA VAL A 16 8.14 -13.88 -2.00
C VAL A 16 9.27 -14.10 -1.01
N GLY A 17 9.41 -15.33 -0.55
CA GLY A 17 10.32 -15.63 0.55
C GLY A 17 9.81 -15.07 1.86
N GLU A 18 10.70 -14.88 2.82
CA GLU A 18 10.31 -14.48 4.17
C GLU A 18 10.24 -12.98 4.36
N ARG A 19 10.93 -12.21 3.53
CA ARG A 19 11.13 -10.77 3.78
C ARG A 19 10.45 -9.86 2.79
N THR A 20 9.98 -10.39 1.67
CA THR A 20 9.42 -9.58 0.60
C THR A 20 7.93 -9.80 0.50
N ARG A 21 7.20 -8.70 0.43
CA ARG A 21 5.77 -8.74 0.15
C ARG A 21 5.46 -7.80 -1.00
N ILE A 22 4.71 -8.30 -1.95
CA ILE A 22 4.20 -7.52 -3.07
C ILE A 22 2.78 -7.12 -2.72
N LEU A 23 2.52 -5.82 -2.73
CA LEU A 23 1.19 -5.26 -2.57
C LEU A 23 0.74 -4.73 -3.93
N ASP A 24 -0.21 -5.40 -4.53
CA ASP A 24 -0.77 -5.02 -5.82
C ASP A 24 -2.04 -4.23 -5.57
N ALA A 25 -1.95 -2.92 -5.70
CA ALA A 25 -3.05 -2.01 -5.43
C ALA A 25 -3.78 -1.64 -6.71
N ALA A 26 -5.09 -1.44 -6.60
CA ALA A 26 -5.93 -1.04 -7.73
C ALA A 26 -6.96 -0.03 -7.26
N GLY A 27 -7.29 0.91 -8.12
CA GLY A 27 -8.34 1.87 -7.90
C GLY A 27 -7.84 3.21 -7.42
N GLU A 28 -8.55 3.80 -6.46
CA GLU A 28 -8.29 5.16 -6.01
C GLU A 28 -7.77 5.18 -4.58
N ILE A 29 -6.71 5.93 -4.36
CA ILE A 29 -6.15 6.12 -3.02
C ILE A 29 -6.32 7.59 -2.66
N HIS A 30 -7.29 7.85 -1.79
CA HIS A 30 -7.63 9.19 -1.35
C HIS A 30 -8.04 9.15 0.13
N VAL A 31 -8.53 10.25 0.66
CA VAL A 31 -8.86 10.35 2.09
C VAL A 31 -9.79 9.23 2.56
N GLY A 32 -10.70 8.76 1.70
CA GLY A 32 -11.66 7.70 2.06
C GLY A 32 -11.07 6.30 2.04
N THR A 33 -10.03 6.06 1.26
CA THR A 33 -9.41 4.73 1.11
C THR A 33 -8.01 4.65 1.72
N ALA A 34 -7.39 5.77 1.99
CA ALA A 34 -6.04 5.81 2.56
C ALA A 34 -5.91 5.02 3.87
N PRO A 35 -6.91 4.99 4.78
CA PRO A 35 -6.80 4.15 5.98
C PRO A 35 -6.62 2.67 5.66
N ALA A 36 -7.34 2.15 4.67
CA ALA A 36 -7.20 0.75 4.26
C ALA A 36 -5.81 0.48 3.67
N PHE A 37 -5.30 1.40 2.86
CA PHE A 37 -3.95 1.30 2.31
C PHE A 37 -2.90 1.33 3.43
N SER A 38 -3.03 2.27 4.36
CA SER A 38 -2.15 2.38 5.51
C SER A 38 -2.13 1.10 6.35
N GLU A 39 -3.30 0.53 6.58
CA GLU A 39 -3.40 -0.71 7.35
C GLU A 39 -2.62 -1.85 6.69
N ARG A 40 -2.70 -1.97 5.37
CA ARG A 40 -1.99 -3.02 4.64
C ARG A 40 -0.48 -2.82 4.68
N LEU A 41 -0.02 -1.58 4.52
CA LEU A 41 1.40 -1.27 4.66
C LEU A 41 1.91 -1.58 6.05
N ASN A 42 1.19 -1.12 7.06
CA ASN A 42 1.59 -1.31 8.44
C ASN A 42 1.57 -2.78 8.84
N ALA A 43 0.62 -3.55 8.34
CA ALA A 43 0.55 -4.99 8.59
C ALA A 43 1.78 -5.70 8.00
N ALA A 44 2.19 -5.34 6.80
CA ALA A 44 3.38 -5.93 6.17
C ALA A 44 4.63 -5.65 7.01
N ILE A 45 4.78 -4.42 7.47
CA ILE A 45 5.91 -4.03 8.31
C ILE A 45 5.87 -4.78 9.66
N ALA A 46 4.68 -4.88 10.27
CA ALA A 46 4.49 -5.59 11.53
C ALA A 46 4.79 -7.09 11.39
N ASP A 47 4.53 -7.66 10.22
CA ASP A 47 4.85 -9.06 9.92
C ASP A 47 6.34 -9.31 9.69
N GLY A 48 7.16 -8.29 9.81
CA GLY A 48 8.60 -8.41 9.66
C GLY A 48 9.10 -8.32 8.23
N LYS A 49 8.26 -7.88 7.30
CA LYS A 49 8.70 -7.70 5.92
C LYS A 49 9.62 -6.48 5.84
N THR A 50 10.75 -6.67 5.18
CA THR A 50 11.76 -5.61 5.02
C THR A 50 11.89 -5.14 3.59
N ALA A 51 11.30 -5.86 2.64
CA ALA A 51 11.25 -5.43 1.24
C ALA A 51 9.80 -5.41 0.78
N LEU A 52 9.29 -4.24 0.50
CA LEU A 52 7.93 -4.08 -0.01
C LEU A 52 7.98 -3.63 -1.46
N VAL A 53 7.23 -4.32 -2.30
CA VAL A 53 7.01 -3.94 -3.69
C VAL A 53 5.58 -3.47 -3.80
N LEU A 54 5.39 -2.21 -4.12
CA LEU A 54 4.07 -1.63 -4.32
C LEU A 54 3.82 -1.54 -5.82
N ASP A 55 2.94 -2.38 -6.31
CA ASP A 55 2.56 -2.34 -7.71
C ASP A 55 1.34 -1.44 -7.87
N PHE A 56 1.58 -0.26 -8.42
CA PHE A 56 0.56 0.76 -8.65
C PHE A 56 0.10 0.81 -10.10
N SER A 57 0.45 -0.19 -10.91
CA SER A 57 0.09 -0.15 -12.33
C SER A 57 -1.42 -0.09 -12.56
N ARG A 58 -2.22 -0.51 -11.59
CA ARG A 58 -3.68 -0.43 -11.66
C ARG A 58 -4.28 0.65 -10.77
N VAL A 59 -3.46 1.50 -10.19
CA VAL A 59 -3.93 2.66 -9.42
C VAL A 59 -4.31 3.76 -10.41
N GLU A 60 -5.53 4.25 -10.29
CA GLU A 60 -6.08 5.26 -11.20
C GLU A 60 -5.90 6.67 -10.66
N PHE A 61 -5.80 6.81 -9.35
CA PHE A 61 -5.72 8.11 -8.70
C PHE A 61 -5.09 7.98 -7.32
N ILE A 62 -4.24 8.91 -6.98
CA ILE A 62 -3.69 9.05 -5.63
C ILE A 62 -3.60 10.53 -5.28
N ASP A 63 -4.11 10.91 -4.12
CA ASP A 63 -4.02 12.28 -3.63
C ASP A 63 -2.91 12.44 -2.59
N SER A 64 -2.83 13.62 -2.00
CA SER A 64 -1.80 13.92 -1.00
C SER A 64 -1.92 13.06 0.26
N THR A 65 -3.13 12.62 0.61
CA THR A 65 -3.34 11.73 1.75
C THR A 65 -2.70 10.37 1.48
N GLY A 66 -2.93 9.84 0.29
CA GLY A 66 -2.30 8.58 -0.13
C GLY A 66 -0.78 8.68 -0.20
N LEU A 67 -0.27 9.80 -0.71
CA LEU A 67 1.17 10.03 -0.75
C LEU A 67 1.78 10.10 0.64
N SER A 68 1.06 10.70 1.60
CA SER A 68 1.53 10.75 2.99
C SER A 68 1.64 9.37 3.61
N VAL A 69 0.67 8.50 3.33
CA VAL A 69 0.72 7.10 3.78
C VAL A 69 1.95 6.41 3.21
N LEU A 70 2.19 6.59 1.93
CA LEU A 70 3.35 5.99 1.25
C LEU A 70 4.66 6.45 1.87
N LEU A 71 4.80 7.75 2.10
CA LEU A 71 6.02 8.32 2.70
C LEU A 71 6.23 7.83 4.14
N ASN A 72 5.15 7.72 4.93
CA ASN A 72 5.27 7.20 6.29
C ASN A 72 5.71 5.74 6.28
N GLY A 73 5.20 4.94 5.36
CA GLY A 73 5.63 3.56 5.20
C GLY A 73 7.10 3.46 4.83
N LEU A 74 7.55 4.31 3.90
CA LEU A 74 8.95 4.35 3.50
C LEU A 74 9.86 4.71 4.67
N ARG A 75 9.48 5.70 5.48
CA ARG A 75 10.26 6.08 6.67
C ARG A 75 10.39 4.95 7.67
N ARG A 76 9.31 4.22 7.90
CA ARG A 76 9.32 3.08 8.82
C ARG A 76 10.23 1.97 8.32
N LEU A 77 10.16 1.67 7.03
CA LEU A 77 11.02 0.66 6.41
C LEU A 77 12.49 1.08 6.47
N THR A 78 12.78 2.34 6.19
CA THR A 78 14.13 2.86 6.23
C THR A 78 14.75 2.69 7.62
N ARG A 79 13.98 2.94 8.67
CA ARG A 79 14.44 2.73 10.05
C ARG A 79 14.79 1.28 10.34
N ARG A 80 14.18 0.35 9.63
CA ARG A 80 14.43 -1.08 9.76
C ARG A 80 15.43 -1.58 8.72
N LYS A 81 16.10 -0.68 8.04
CA LYS A 81 17.04 -0.99 6.94
C LYS A 81 16.36 -1.76 5.82
N GLY A 82 15.08 -1.51 5.64
CA GLY A 82 14.30 -2.12 4.58
C GLY A 82 14.27 -1.24 3.34
N SER A 83 13.54 -1.71 2.34
CA SER A 83 13.40 -1.01 1.08
C SER A 83 11.97 -1.08 0.57
N LEU A 84 11.61 -0.08 -0.22
CA LEU A 84 10.31 0.00 -0.87
C LEU A 84 10.56 0.30 -2.34
N VAL A 85 9.95 -0.52 -3.19
CA VAL A 85 10.02 -0.34 -4.64
C VAL A 85 8.61 -0.03 -5.12
N LEU A 86 8.48 1.01 -5.90
CA LEU A 86 7.21 1.40 -6.51
C LEU A 86 7.26 1.05 -7.99
N VAL A 87 6.28 0.32 -8.43
CA VAL A 87 6.14 -0.08 -9.84
C VAL A 87 4.98 0.65 -10.49
#